data_b3d7b59ef15c0a987371d6dbaf6e7d2e
#
_entry.id   b3d7b59ef15c0a987371d6dbaf6e7d2e
#
_cell.length_a   1.000
_cell.length_b   1.000
_cell.length_c   1.000
_cell.angle_alpha   90.00
_cell.angle_beta   90.00
_cell.angle_gamma   90.00
#
_symmetry.space_group_name_H-M   'P 1'
#
loop_
_entity.id
_entity.type
_entity.pdbx_description
1 polymer ?
#
loop_
_entity_poly.entity_id
_entity_poly.type
_entity_poly.pdbx_seq_one_letter_code
_entity_poly.pdbx_strand_id
1 'polypeptide(L)'
;MAQFNFGGVMEEVITDDEFPLQKAREILKDEIVAVLGYGVQGPGQALNMRDNGINVIIGQRENSASWDRAVADGFVPGKTLFPVVEAARQATIIQYLLSDAGQMAVWPQLKECLSEGNTLYFSHGFSIVFHDQTNVIPPQNVDVVLVAPKGSGRTVRSNFLDGSGINSSFAIHQDYSGNAREKTLALGIAIGSGYLFPTTFANEVHSDLTGERGVLMGCLAGVMEAQYTLLRKHGHSPSEAFNETVEELTQSLIRLVAANGMDWMFASCSTTAQRGALDWAPRFRDAVSPVFDELYQKVISGEETKRVLESNSAPDYRQKLEKELAAIKESEMWQTGATVRSLRPENRKK
;
A
#
# COMPACT_ATOMS: atom_id res chain seq x y z
N MET A 1 5.72 16.24 -19.92
CA MET A 1 5.96 14.93 -19.29
C MET A 1 7.44 14.70 -19.34
N ALA A 2 8.05 14.61 -18.17
CA ALA A 2 9.49 14.41 -18.09
C ALA A 2 9.83 12.93 -18.35
N GLN A 3 10.98 12.72 -19.00
CA GLN A 3 11.55 11.39 -19.22
C GLN A 3 12.81 11.27 -18.38
N PHE A 4 12.86 10.26 -17.55
CA PHE A 4 14.00 9.98 -16.67
C PHE A 4 14.66 8.65 -17.05
N ASN A 5 15.97 8.57 -16.87
CA ASN A 5 16.74 7.36 -17.13
C ASN A 5 16.79 6.47 -15.87
N PHE A 6 16.04 5.38 -15.88
CA PHE A 6 16.05 4.37 -14.82
C PHE A 6 16.97 3.21 -15.22
N GLY A 7 18.27 3.33 -14.91
CA GLY A 7 19.24 2.26 -15.17
C GLY A 7 19.43 1.90 -16.65
N GLY A 8 19.27 2.86 -17.56
CA GLY A 8 19.39 2.68 -19.02
C GLY A 8 18.05 2.62 -19.76
N VAL A 9 16.93 2.58 -19.04
CA VAL A 9 15.58 2.65 -19.62
C VAL A 9 14.99 4.04 -19.39
N MET A 10 14.49 4.65 -20.45
CA MET A 10 13.79 5.95 -20.36
C MET A 10 12.33 5.70 -20.01
N GLU A 11 11.89 6.25 -18.88
CA GLU A 11 10.52 6.10 -18.38
C GLU A 11 9.87 7.46 -18.14
N GLU A 12 8.56 7.53 -18.35
CA GLU A 12 7.75 8.70 -18.04
C GLU A 12 7.59 8.86 -16.54
N VAL A 13 7.79 10.07 -16.04
CA VAL A 13 7.53 10.47 -14.66
C VAL A 13 6.74 11.78 -14.66
N ILE A 14 5.77 11.86 -13.75
CA ILE A 14 4.97 13.07 -13.53
C ILE A 14 5.21 13.52 -12.09
N THR A 15 5.76 14.70 -11.93
CA THR A 15 5.91 15.38 -10.65
C THR A 15 4.95 16.57 -10.56
N ASP A 16 5.01 17.33 -9.49
CA ASP A 16 4.28 18.59 -9.34
C ASP A 16 4.77 19.68 -10.30
N ASP A 17 5.98 19.57 -10.87
CA ASP A 17 6.47 20.45 -11.93
C ASP A 17 5.70 20.22 -13.24
N GLU A 18 5.48 18.95 -13.65
CA GLU A 18 4.73 18.60 -14.86
C GLU A 18 3.21 18.71 -14.66
N PHE A 19 2.74 18.49 -13.43
CA PHE A 19 1.32 18.52 -13.11
C PHE A 19 1.08 19.20 -11.76
N PRO A 20 1.07 20.55 -11.72
CA PRO A 20 0.93 21.31 -10.49
C PRO A 20 -0.40 21.04 -9.76
N LEU A 21 -0.38 21.10 -8.42
CA LEU A 21 -1.58 20.95 -7.59
C LEU A 21 -2.72 21.91 -8.01
N GLN A 22 -2.38 23.12 -8.47
CA GLN A 22 -3.38 24.07 -8.96
C GLN A 22 -4.14 23.51 -10.17
N LYS A 23 -3.45 22.82 -11.08
CA LYS A 23 -4.08 22.15 -12.24
C LYS A 23 -4.97 20.99 -11.75
N ALA A 24 -4.51 20.21 -10.77
CA ALA A 24 -5.32 19.15 -10.17
C ALA A 24 -6.61 19.69 -9.56
N ARG A 25 -6.53 20.80 -8.82
CA ARG A 25 -7.71 21.48 -8.27
C ARG A 25 -8.68 21.97 -9.33
N GLU A 26 -8.19 22.51 -10.43
CA GLU A 26 -9.05 22.98 -11.52
C GLU A 26 -9.80 21.85 -12.21
N ILE A 27 -9.13 20.70 -12.43
CA ILE A 27 -9.75 19.51 -13.02
C ILE A 27 -10.81 18.91 -12.08
N LEU A 28 -10.54 18.90 -10.78
CA LEU A 28 -11.39 18.26 -9.77
C LEU A 28 -12.39 19.22 -9.10
N LYS A 29 -12.47 20.49 -9.52
CA LYS A 29 -13.26 21.54 -8.84
C LYS A 29 -14.75 21.23 -8.73
N ASP A 30 -15.32 20.61 -9.77
CA ASP A 30 -16.73 20.29 -9.86
C ASP A 30 -17.02 18.81 -9.51
N GLU A 31 -15.99 18.06 -9.13
CA GLU A 31 -16.10 16.66 -8.78
C GLU A 31 -16.40 16.47 -7.28
N ILE A 32 -17.15 15.43 -6.97
CA ILE A 32 -17.34 14.92 -5.59
C ILE A 32 -16.63 13.58 -5.51
N VAL A 33 -15.57 13.52 -4.71
CA VAL A 33 -14.79 12.30 -4.52
C VAL A 33 -15.31 11.54 -3.29
N ALA A 34 -15.98 10.40 -3.52
CA ALA A 34 -16.36 9.51 -2.42
C ALA A 34 -15.26 8.47 -2.16
N VAL A 35 -14.64 8.53 -1.00
CA VAL A 35 -13.71 7.50 -0.53
C VAL A 35 -14.52 6.41 0.18
N LEU A 36 -14.73 5.28 -0.49
CA LEU A 36 -15.47 4.13 0.03
C LEU A 36 -14.51 3.19 0.77
N GLY A 37 -14.61 3.18 2.08
CA GLY A 37 -13.71 2.46 2.98
C GLY A 37 -12.71 3.37 3.69
N TYR A 38 -12.77 3.38 5.02
CA TYR A 38 -11.89 4.18 5.88
C TYR A 38 -10.97 3.26 6.70
N GLY A 39 -10.35 2.30 5.98
CA GLY A 39 -9.46 1.26 6.52
C GLY A 39 -8.00 1.68 6.55
N VAL A 40 -7.17 1.08 5.67
CA VAL A 40 -5.71 1.32 5.59
C VAL A 40 -5.41 2.54 4.73
N GLN A 41 -5.84 2.57 3.46
CA GLN A 41 -5.54 3.64 2.51
C GLN A 41 -6.49 4.83 2.63
N GLY A 42 -7.78 4.58 2.91
CA GLY A 42 -8.83 5.60 2.92
C GLY A 42 -8.49 6.85 3.74
N PRO A 43 -8.07 6.74 5.02
CA PRO A 43 -7.74 7.91 5.83
C PRO A 43 -6.63 8.78 5.22
N GLY A 44 -5.52 8.16 4.79
CA GLY A 44 -4.40 8.90 4.22
C GLY A 44 -4.80 9.67 2.97
N GLN A 45 -5.43 9.01 2.01
CA GLN A 45 -5.83 9.62 0.74
C GLN A 45 -6.93 10.68 0.94
N ALA A 46 -7.96 10.38 1.73
CA ALA A 46 -9.06 11.31 1.99
C ALA A 46 -8.60 12.60 2.66
N LEU A 47 -7.78 12.49 3.70
CA LEU A 47 -7.26 13.63 4.43
C LEU A 47 -6.33 14.49 3.57
N ASN A 48 -5.45 13.86 2.78
CA ASN A 48 -4.54 14.57 1.88
C ASN A 48 -5.33 15.36 0.82
N MET A 49 -6.32 14.73 0.18
CA MET A 49 -7.19 15.41 -0.79
C MET A 49 -7.97 16.56 -0.15
N ARG A 50 -8.52 16.36 1.04
CA ARG A 50 -9.25 17.41 1.76
C ARG A 50 -8.33 18.60 2.08
N ASP A 51 -7.12 18.33 2.57
CA ASP A 51 -6.13 19.38 2.88
C ASP A 51 -5.68 20.12 1.60
N ASN A 52 -5.68 19.41 0.46
CA ASN A 52 -5.44 19.98 -0.85
C ASN A 52 -6.66 20.69 -1.47
N GLY A 53 -7.78 20.81 -0.74
CA GLY A 53 -8.97 21.58 -1.15
C GLY A 53 -9.89 20.85 -2.12
N ILE A 54 -9.81 19.52 -2.21
CA ILE A 54 -10.72 18.70 -3.01
C ILE A 54 -11.99 18.39 -2.20
N ASN A 55 -13.15 18.35 -2.86
CA ASN A 55 -14.43 18.01 -2.24
C ASN A 55 -14.51 16.50 -2.00
N VAL A 56 -14.30 16.07 -0.75
CA VAL A 56 -14.23 14.67 -0.34
C VAL A 56 -15.36 14.33 0.62
N ILE A 57 -16.04 13.24 0.32
CA ILE A 57 -16.99 12.57 1.23
C ILE A 57 -16.51 11.14 1.52
N ILE A 58 -16.92 10.59 2.64
CA ILE A 58 -16.56 9.22 3.06
C ILE A 58 -17.79 8.32 2.99
N GLY A 59 -17.61 7.15 2.38
CA GLY A 59 -18.57 6.06 2.45
C GLY A 59 -18.07 4.95 3.37
N GLN A 60 -18.77 4.73 4.50
CA GLN A 60 -18.35 3.72 5.47
C GLN A 60 -19.56 3.07 6.15
N ARG A 61 -19.37 1.85 6.66
CA ARG A 61 -20.40 1.16 7.44
C ARG A 61 -20.60 1.89 8.78
N GLU A 62 -21.83 2.28 9.06
CA GLU A 62 -22.20 2.90 10.35
C GLU A 62 -21.84 2.01 11.54
N ASN A 63 -21.62 2.61 12.68
CA ASN A 63 -21.31 1.92 13.93
C ASN A 63 -20.08 0.99 13.86
N SER A 64 -19.11 1.33 13.02
CA SER A 64 -17.83 0.62 12.92
C SER A 64 -16.69 1.48 13.45
N ALA A 65 -15.62 0.85 13.92
CA ALA A 65 -14.41 1.57 14.36
C ALA A 65 -13.83 2.51 13.27
N SER A 66 -14.02 2.18 11.99
CA SER A 66 -13.62 3.05 10.88
C SER A 66 -14.56 4.24 10.68
N TRP A 67 -15.84 4.09 11.00
CA TRP A 67 -16.80 5.20 11.04
C TRP A 67 -16.41 6.19 12.16
N ASP A 68 -16.16 5.66 13.36
CA ASP A 68 -15.76 6.49 14.51
C ASP A 68 -14.44 7.24 14.23
N ARG A 69 -13.51 6.58 13.55
CA ARG A 69 -12.27 7.23 13.09
C ARG A 69 -12.55 8.37 12.11
N ALA A 70 -13.42 8.17 11.13
CA ALA A 70 -13.76 9.22 10.18
C ALA A 70 -14.40 10.44 10.90
N VAL A 71 -15.26 10.19 11.90
CA VAL A 71 -15.80 11.25 12.75
C VAL A 71 -14.70 11.99 13.52
N ALA A 72 -13.77 11.25 14.13
CA ALA A 72 -12.63 11.84 14.85
C ALA A 72 -11.71 12.67 13.93
N ASP A 73 -11.58 12.29 12.67
CA ASP A 73 -10.83 13.01 11.63
C ASP A 73 -11.63 14.20 11.03
N GLY A 74 -12.83 14.49 11.57
CA GLY A 74 -13.64 15.67 11.24
C GLY A 74 -14.61 15.49 10.08
N PHE A 75 -14.88 14.27 9.62
CA PHE A 75 -15.98 14.01 8.69
C PHE A 75 -17.31 13.95 9.47
N VAL A 76 -18.35 14.60 8.94
CA VAL A 76 -19.60 14.83 9.65
C VAL A 76 -20.70 13.90 9.10
N PRO A 77 -21.31 13.04 9.94
CA PRO A 77 -22.44 12.21 9.54
C PRO A 77 -23.57 13.00 8.88
N GLY A 78 -24.07 12.52 7.75
CA GLY A 78 -25.12 13.18 6.97
C GLY A 78 -24.67 14.42 6.18
N LYS A 79 -23.37 14.79 6.22
CA LYS A 79 -22.81 15.90 5.43
C LYS A 79 -21.60 15.48 4.60
N THR A 80 -20.59 14.85 5.23
CA THR A 80 -19.36 14.39 4.58
C THR A 80 -19.01 12.96 4.94
N LEU A 81 -19.88 12.28 5.72
CA LEU A 81 -19.77 10.87 6.08
C LEU A 81 -21.14 10.20 5.93
N PHE A 82 -21.21 9.16 5.13
CA PHE A 82 -22.45 8.48 4.75
C PHE A 82 -22.26 6.95 4.77
N PRO A 83 -23.35 6.17 4.79
CA PRO A 83 -23.29 4.76 4.38
C PRO A 83 -22.68 4.60 2.99
N VAL A 84 -21.98 3.48 2.74
CA VAL A 84 -21.17 3.26 1.52
C VAL A 84 -21.94 3.57 0.24
N VAL A 85 -23.14 2.99 0.10
CA VAL A 85 -24.00 3.13 -1.10
C VAL A 85 -24.53 4.55 -1.26
N GLU A 86 -24.84 5.21 -0.15
CA GLU A 86 -25.30 6.60 -0.16
C GLU A 86 -24.21 7.57 -0.59
N ALA A 87 -22.98 7.39 -0.11
CA ALA A 87 -21.83 8.17 -0.57
C ALA A 87 -21.59 7.96 -2.07
N ALA A 88 -21.65 6.72 -2.55
CA ALA A 88 -21.46 6.41 -3.96
C ALA A 88 -22.46 7.12 -4.88
N ARG A 89 -23.74 7.21 -4.46
CA ARG A 89 -24.78 7.89 -5.25
C ARG A 89 -24.58 9.40 -5.38
N GLN A 90 -23.86 10.01 -4.46
CA GLN A 90 -23.59 11.45 -4.45
C GLN A 90 -22.31 11.81 -5.21
N ALA A 91 -21.47 10.83 -5.53
CA ALA A 91 -20.15 11.04 -6.07
C ALA A 91 -20.11 11.02 -7.59
N THR A 92 -19.16 11.78 -8.14
CA THR A 92 -18.76 11.70 -9.54
C THR A 92 -17.50 10.84 -9.71
N ILE A 93 -16.66 10.80 -8.66
CA ILE A 93 -15.47 9.95 -8.57
C ILE A 93 -15.63 9.03 -7.35
N ILE A 94 -15.61 7.74 -7.59
CA ILE A 94 -15.79 6.71 -6.57
C ILE A 94 -14.44 6.02 -6.31
N GLN A 95 -13.76 6.38 -5.21
CA GLN A 95 -12.55 5.70 -4.76
C GLN A 95 -12.93 4.43 -3.99
N TYR A 96 -12.83 3.29 -4.64
CA TYR A 96 -13.27 2.00 -4.12
C TYR A 96 -12.18 1.34 -3.28
N LEU A 97 -11.96 1.84 -2.04
CA LEU A 97 -10.86 1.46 -1.15
C LEU A 97 -11.28 0.50 -0.01
N LEU A 98 -12.37 -0.24 -0.21
CA LEU A 98 -12.72 -1.38 0.64
C LEU A 98 -11.68 -2.50 0.45
N SER A 99 -11.58 -3.43 1.40
CA SER A 99 -10.82 -4.66 1.19
C SER A 99 -11.41 -5.47 0.03
N ASP A 100 -10.61 -6.32 -0.62
CA ASP A 100 -11.05 -7.08 -1.80
C ASP A 100 -12.33 -7.88 -1.55
N ALA A 101 -12.42 -8.59 -0.41
CA ALA A 101 -13.65 -9.26 0.01
C ALA A 101 -14.81 -8.27 0.25
N GLY A 102 -14.51 -7.08 0.75
CA GLY A 102 -15.49 -5.99 0.91
C GLY A 102 -15.94 -5.43 -0.42
N GLN A 103 -15.04 -5.28 -1.38
CA GLN A 103 -15.38 -4.88 -2.75
C GLN A 103 -16.34 -5.88 -3.38
N MET A 104 -16.03 -7.17 -3.33
CA MET A 104 -16.93 -8.22 -3.82
C MET A 104 -18.33 -8.16 -3.20
N ALA A 105 -18.39 -8.03 -1.88
CA ALA A 105 -19.65 -8.04 -1.14
C ALA A 105 -20.55 -6.82 -1.44
N VAL A 106 -19.95 -5.65 -1.68
CA VAL A 106 -20.68 -4.40 -1.92
C VAL A 106 -20.94 -4.17 -3.41
N TRP A 107 -20.16 -4.78 -4.31
CA TRP A 107 -20.23 -4.55 -5.75
C TRP A 107 -21.63 -4.60 -6.37
N PRO A 108 -22.49 -5.61 -6.07
CA PRO A 108 -23.82 -5.66 -6.66
C PRO A 108 -24.66 -4.40 -6.41
N GLN A 109 -24.51 -3.77 -5.23
CA GLN A 109 -25.21 -2.55 -4.87
C GLN A 109 -24.49 -1.30 -5.42
N LEU A 110 -23.16 -1.31 -5.42
CA LEU A 110 -22.36 -0.20 -5.91
C LEU A 110 -22.53 -0.01 -7.41
N LYS A 111 -22.55 -1.09 -8.17
CA LYS A 111 -22.73 -1.07 -9.62
C LYS A 111 -23.97 -0.28 -10.05
N GLU A 112 -25.07 -0.42 -9.28
CA GLU A 112 -26.34 0.28 -9.53
C GLU A 112 -26.27 1.80 -9.18
N CYS A 113 -25.20 2.24 -8.54
CA CYS A 113 -24.99 3.66 -8.21
C CYS A 113 -24.16 4.38 -9.28
N LEU A 114 -23.50 3.63 -10.17
CA LEU A 114 -22.63 4.21 -11.19
C LEU A 114 -23.46 4.83 -12.32
N SER A 115 -23.24 6.11 -12.56
CA SER A 115 -23.82 6.87 -13.65
C SER A 115 -22.84 7.03 -14.80
N GLU A 116 -23.36 7.31 -15.98
CA GLU A 116 -22.57 7.63 -17.17
C GLU A 116 -21.55 8.74 -16.88
N GLY A 117 -20.30 8.50 -17.24
CA GLY A 117 -19.20 9.45 -17.04
C GLY A 117 -18.59 9.48 -15.63
N ASN A 118 -19.11 8.67 -14.68
CA ASN A 118 -18.45 8.51 -13.40
C ASN A 118 -17.04 7.94 -13.57
N THR A 119 -16.17 8.23 -12.61
CA THR A 119 -14.84 7.62 -12.52
C THR A 119 -14.78 6.65 -11.36
N LEU A 120 -14.55 5.37 -11.66
CA LEU A 120 -14.31 4.33 -10.67
C LEU A 120 -12.81 4.18 -10.46
N TYR A 121 -12.34 4.50 -9.27
CA TYR A 121 -10.94 4.55 -8.91
C TYR A 121 -10.56 3.42 -7.96
N PHE A 122 -9.39 2.84 -8.21
CA PHE A 122 -8.77 1.81 -7.38
C PHE A 122 -7.37 2.25 -6.92
N SER A 123 -6.90 1.75 -5.78
CA SER A 123 -5.50 1.84 -5.34
C SER A 123 -4.77 0.50 -5.40
N HIS A 124 -5.42 -0.53 -5.93
CA HIS A 124 -4.87 -1.85 -6.19
C HIS A 124 -5.68 -2.52 -7.29
N GLY A 125 -5.01 -3.15 -8.25
CA GLY A 125 -5.64 -3.71 -9.44
C GLY A 125 -6.39 -5.03 -9.23
N PHE A 126 -6.38 -5.60 -8.03
CA PHE A 126 -6.85 -6.95 -7.68
C PHE A 126 -8.24 -7.30 -8.23
N SER A 127 -9.25 -6.52 -7.85
CA SER A 127 -10.64 -6.83 -8.22
C SER A 127 -10.90 -6.79 -9.72
N ILE A 128 -10.21 -5.92 -10.44
CA ILE A 128 -10.36 -5.78 -11.90
C ILE A 128 -9.61 -6.87 -12.67
N VAL A 129 -8.37 -7.17 -12.26
CA VAL A 129 -7.54 -8.18 -12.95
C VAL A 129 -8.08 -9.59 -12.73
N PHE A 130 -8.57 -9.88 -11.54
CA PHE A 130 -9.14 -11.18 -11.20
C PHE A 130 -10.68 -11.15 -11.17
N HIS A 131 -11.29 -10.43 -12.12
CA HIS A 131 -12.74 -10.28 -12.20
C HIS A 131 -13.50 -11.61 -12.28
N ASP A 132 -12.90 -12.65 -12.83
CA ASP A 132 -13.49 -14.01 -12.87
C ASP A 132 -13.71 -14.59 -11.45
N GLN A 133 -12.93 -14.15 -10.46
CA GLN A 133 -13.04 -14.59 -9.08
C GLN A 133 -13.81 -13.57 -8.22
N THR A 134 -13.70 -12.28 -8.53
CA THR A 134 -14.28 -11.19 -7.73
C THR A 134 -15.67 -10.77 -8.20
N ASN A 135 -16.02 -11.04 -9.46
CA ASN A 135 -17.22 -10.53 -10.15
C ASN A 135 -17.32 -8.98 -10.19
N VAL A 136 -16.21 -8.26 -9.96
CA VAL A 136 -16.17 -6.80 -10.08
C VAL A 136 -15.92 -6.45 -11.54
N ILE A 137 -17.02 -6.25 -12.27
CA ILE A 137 -17.01 -5.92 -13.71
C ILE A 137 -17.68 -4.56 -13.89
N PRO A 138 -16.90 -3.48 -14.09
CA PRO A 138 -17.43 -2.15 -14.32
C PRO A 138 -18.28 -2.05 -15.57
N PRO A 139 -19.32 -1.19 -15.59
CA PRO A 139 -20.05 -0.90 -16.81
C PRO A 139 -19.18 -0.13 -17.82
N GLN A 140 -19.52 -0.24 -19.11
CA GLN A 140 -18.72 0.36 -20.19
C GLN A 140 -18.79 1.89 -20.27
N ASN A 141 -19.75 2.49 -19.60
CA ASN A 141 -20.03 3.94 -19.64
C ASN A 141 -19.40 4.71 -18.46
N VAL A 142 -18.35 4.18 -17.85
CA VAL A 142 -17.57 4.86 -16.78
C VAL A 142 -16.08 4.81 -17.08
N ASP A 143 -15.32 5.72 -16.49
CA ASP A 143 -13.86 5.59 -16.44
C ASP A 143 -13.46 4.59 -15.36
N VAL A 144 -12.41 3.81 -15.62
CA VAL A 144 -11.83 2.90 -14.62
C VAL A 144 -10.33 3.16 -14.53
N VAL A 145 -9.92 3.66 -13.37
CA VAL A 145 -8.57 4.19 -13.17
C VAL A 145 -7.93 3.66 -11.88
N LEU A 146 -6.61 3.78 -11.81
CA LEU A 146 -5.83 3.36 -10.66
C LEU A 146 -4.80 4.41 -10.31
N VAL A 147 -4.68 4.72 -9.02
CA VAL A 147 -3.47 5.31 -8.43
C VAL A 147 -3.10 4.49 -7.19
N ALA A 148 -1.95 3.84 -7.24
CA ALA A 148 -1.47 2.93 -6.19
C ALA A 148 -0.23 3.51 -5.50
N PRO A 149 -0.38 4.16 -4.32
CA PRO A 149 0.74 4.62 -3.53
C PRO A 149 1.61 3.44 -3.06
N LYS A 150 2.92 3.54 -3.25
CA LYS A 150 3.89 2.52 -2.85
C LYS A 150 4.29 2.69 -1.39
N GLY A 151 3.29 2.55 -0.50
CA GLY A 151 3.44 2.69 0.94
C GLY A 151 2.13 2.45 1.70
N SER A 152 2.25 2.20 3.00
CA SER A 152 1.05 2.04 3.85
C SER A 152 0.26 3.34 3.95
N GLY A 153 -1.04 3.28 4.18
CA GLY A 153 -1.87 4.48 4.29
C GLY A 153 -1.41 5.44 5.40
N ARG A 154 -0.74 4.93 6.46
CA ARG A 154 -0.14 5.77 7.49
C ARG A 154 1.04 6.58 6.94
N THR A 155 1.92 5.95 6.16
CA THR A 155 3.05 6.63 5.55
C THR A 155 2.62 7.55 4.41
N VAL A 156 1.56 7.24 3.68
CA VAL A 156 0.93 8.17 2.72
C VAL A 156 0.56 9.49 3.42
N ARG A 157 -0.03 9.41 4.63
CA ARG A 157 -0.38 10.62 5.40
C ARG A 157 0.83 11.32 6.00
N SER A 158 1.74 10.58 6.67
CA SER A 158 2.90 11.20 7.34
C SER A 158 3.84 11.88 6.34
N ASN A 159 4.11 11.24 5.20
CA ASN A 159 5.00 11.78 4.18
C ASN A 159 4.37 12.94 3.39
N PHE A 160 3.05 13.00 3.32
CA PHE A 160 2.35 14.20 2.84
C PHE A 160 2.57 15.38 3.79
N LEU A 161 2.46 15.15 5.10
CA LEU A 161 2.61 16.20 6.10
C LEU A 161 4.04 16.73 6.24
N ASP A 162 5.05 15.89 6.00
CA ASP A 162 6.46 16.30 6.02
C ASP A 162 6.98 16.77 4.65
N GLY A 163 6.16 16.67 3.60
CA GLY A 163 6.50 17.11 2.26
C GLY A 163 7.31 16.11 1.42
N SER A 164 7.62 14.92 1.93
CA SER A 164 8.39 13.92 1.15
C SER A 164 7.54 13.16 0.13
N GLY A 165 6.25 12.99 0.39
CA GLY A 165 5.33 12.25 -0.47
C GLY A 165 5.61 10.74 -0.53
N ILE A 166 4.70 9.99 -1.13
CA ILE A 166 4.89 8.57 -1.48
C ILE A 166 4.74 8.43 -2.99
N ASN A 167 5.68 7.79 -3.65
CA ASN A 167 5.59 7.54 -5.08
C ASN A 167 4.39 6.65 -5.39
N SER A 168 3.69 6.92 -6.48
CA SER A 168 2.52 6.16 -6.86
C SER A 168 2.58 5.71 -8.31
N SER A 169 2.18 4.48 -8.59
CA SER A 169 1.89 4.09 -9.96
C SER A 169 0.48 4.53 -10.35
N PHE A 170 0.24 4.79 -11.64
CA PHE A 170 -1.08 5.08 -12.16
C PHE A 170 -1.39 4.26 -13.42
N ALA A 171 -2.65 3.91 -13.61
CA ALA A 171 -3.11 3.19 -14.80
C ALA A 171 -4.54 3.59 -15.18
N ILE A 172 -4.83 3.49 -16.47
CA ILE A 172 -6.17 3.63 -17.03
C ILE A 172 -6.57 2.27 -17.60
N HIS A 173 -7.62 1.66 -17.05
CA HIS A 173 -8.20 0.42 -17.56
C HIS A 173 -9.26 0.71 -18.62
N GLN A 174 -10.08 1.74 -18.37
CA GLN A 174 -11.16 2.17 -19.25
C GLN A 174 -11.24 3.69 -19.26
N ASP A 175 -11.28 4.28 -20.45
CA ASP A 175 -11.43 5.72 -20.68
C ASP A 175 -12.68 5.96 -21.50
N TYR A 176 -13.82 6.12 -20.83
CA TYR A 176 -15.09 6.42 -21.45
C TYR A 176 -15.23 7.91 -21.76
N SER A 177 -14.79 8.76 -20.84
CA SER A 177 -14.94 10.21 -20.94
C SER A 177 -13.94 10.85 -21.91
N GLY A 178 -12.87 10.17 -22.29
CA GLY A 178 -11.71 10.72 -23.01
C GLY A 178 -10.78 11.57 -22.14
N ASN A 179 -11.07 11.68 -20.82
CA ASN A 179 -10.31 12.49 -19.87
C ASN A 179 -9.80 11.67 -18.68
N ALA A 180 -9.93 10.34 -18.71
CA ALA A 180 -9.58 9.46 -17.57
C ALA A 180 -8.12 9.66 -17.14
N ARG A 181 -7.18 9.82 -18.09
CA ARG A 181 -5.77 10.06 -17.76
C ARG A 181 -5.58 11.37 -16.97
N GLU A 182 -6.19 12.45 -17.40
CA GLU A 182 -6.03 13.75 -16.76
C GLU A 182 -6.63 13.76 -15.34
N LYS A 183 -7.81 13.17 -15.17
CA LYS A 183 -8.42 12.94 -13.84
C LYS A 183 -7.54 12.07 -12.95
N THR A 184 -6.96 10.99 -13.50
CA THR A 184 -6.08 10.09 -12.74
C THR A 184 -4.84 10.81 -12.21
N LEU A 185 -4.18 11.61 -13.04
CA LEU A 185 -3.03 12.42 -12.64
C LEU A 185 -3.43 13.45 -11.58
N ALA A 186 -4.58 14.12 -11.77
CA ALA A 186 -5.10 15.08 -10.80
C ALA A 186 -5.34 14.42 -9.43
N LEU A 187 -5.94 13.23 -9.41
CA LEU A 187 -6.13 12.45 -8.17
C LEU A 187 -4.80 12.03 -7.54
N GLY A 188 -3.84 11.57 -8.34
CA GLY A 188 -2.51 11.20 -7.87
C GLY A 188 -1.75 12.35 -7.20
N ILE A 189 -1.80 13.54 -7.78
CA ILE A 189 -1.23 14.75 -7.16
C ILE A 189 -2.05 15.16 -5.92
N ALA A 190 -3.38 15.08 -5.99
CA ALA A 190 -4.24 15.48 -4.89
C ALA A 190 -4.07 14.61 -3.62
N ILE A 191 -3.74 13.33 -3.77
CA ILE A 191 -3.40 12.46 -2.62
C ILE A 191 -1.97 12.68 -2.09
N GLY A 192 -1.17 13.54 -2.72
CA GLY A 192 0.18 13.90 -2.30
C GLY A 192 1.26 12.91 -2.71
N SER A 193 1.16 12.35 -3.91
CA SER A 193 2.22 11.47 -4.45
C SER A 193 3.52 12.25 -4.64
N GLY A 194 4.66 11.64 -4.29
CA GLY A 194 5.99 12.22 -4.51
C GLY A 194 6.31 12.34 -6.00
N TYR A 195 5.99 11.30 -6.77
CA TYR A 195 5.87 11.32 -8.22
C TYR A 195 4.93 10.23 -8.70
N LEU A 196 4.42 10.36 -9.91
CA LEU A 196 3.56 9.39 -10.57
C LEU A 196 4.31 8.72 -11.72
N PHE A 197 4.16 7.40 -11.89
CA PHE A 197 4.70 6.64 -13.00
C PHE A 197 3.64 5.71 -13.60
N PRO A 198 3.61 5.54 -14.95
CA PRO A 198 2.60 4.74 -15.61
C PRO A 198 2.79 3.25 -15.37
N THR A 199 1.69 2.52 -15.29
CA THR A 199 1.64 1.07 -15.24
C THR A 199 0.36 0.54 -15.91
N THR A 200 0.08 -0.75 -15.76
CA THR A 200 -1.21 -1.37 -16.08
C THR A 200 -1.81 -1.97 -14.81
N PHE A 201 -3.13 -2.21 -14.78
CA PHE A 201 -3.75 -2.91 -13.65
C PHE A 201 -3.11 -4.28 -13.40
N ALA A 202 -2.78 -5.03 -14.45
CA ALA A 202 -2.13 -6.33 -14.33
C ALA A 202 -0.73 -6.22 -13.74
N ASN A 203 0.12 -5.32 -14.27
CA ASN A 203 1.48 -5.14 -13.76
C ASN A 203 1.48 -4.63 -12.32
N GLU A 204 0.56 -3.73 -11.98
CA GLU A 204 0.43 -3.24 -10.61
C GLU A 204 0.13 -4.38 -9.64
N VAL A 205 -0.93 -5.16 -9.90
CA VAL A 205 -1.33 -6.24 -8.98
C VAL A 205 -0.29 -7.35 -8.91
N HIS A 206 0.34 -7.72 -10.03
CA HIS A 206 1.37 -8.74 -10.03
C HIS A 206 2.62 -8.31 -9.24
N SER A 207 3.07 -7.07 -9.41
CA SER A 207 4.23 -6.56 -8.67
C SER A 207 3.91 -6.33 -7.20
N ASP A 208 2.73 -5.81 -6.88
CA ASP A 208 2.32 -5.50 -5.51
C ASP A 208 2.15 -6.78 -4.68
N LEU A 209 1.38 -7.75 -5.16
CA LEU A 209 1.22 -9.04 -4.47
C LEU A 209 2.54 -9.80 -4.32
N THR A 210 3.43 -9.74 -5.32
CA THR A 210 4.76 -10.34 -5.22
C THR A 210 5.63 -9.59 -4.22
N GLY A 211 5.59 -8.26 -4.23
CA GLY A 211 6.34 -7.41 -3.29
C GLY A 211 5.96 -7.64 -1.83
N GLU A 212 4.66 -7.68 -1.53
CA GLU A 212 4.16 -7.91 -0.17
C GLU A 212 4.57 -9.28 0.39
N ARG A 213 4.44 -10.34 -0.41
CA ARG A 213 4.82 -11.70 -0.02
C ARG A 213 6.33 -11.89 -0.04
N GLY A 214 7.00 -11.15 -0.90
CA GLY A 214 8.45 -11.14 -1.07
C GLY A 214 9.15 -10.21 -0.08
N VAL A 215 10.01 -9.34 -0.61
CA VAL A 215 10.97 -8.53 0.16
C VAL A 215 10.28 -7.57 1.15
N LEU A 216 9.08 -7.05 0.84
CA LEU A 216 8.47 -6.02 1.69
C LEU A 216 7.99 -6.55 3.04
N MET A 217 7.46 -7.78 3.09
CA MET A 217 6.93 -8.36 4.34
C MET A 217 7.26 -9.83 4.50
N GLY A 218 6.81 -10.73 3.60
CA GLY A 218 6.86 -12.17 3.82
C GLY A 218 8.28 -12.72 3.89
N CYS A 219 9.10 -12.46 2.88
CA CYS A 219 10.52 -12.88 2.87
C CYS A 219 11.29 -12.20 4.00
N LEU A 220 11.09 -10.90 4.22
CA LEU A 220 11.76 -10.16 5.29
C LEU A 220 11.49 -10.78 6.66
N ALA A 221 10.23 -11.08 6.97
CA ALA A 221 9.85 -11.74 8.21
C ALA A 221 10.51 -13.13 8.35
N GLY A 222 10.48 -13.93 7.29
CA GLY A 222 11.05 -15.27 7.28
C GLY A 222 12.57 -15.29 7.48
N VAL A 223 13.32 -14.40 6.82
CA VAL A 223 14.79 -14.35 6.99
C VAL A 223 15.19 -13.81 8.35
N MET A 224 14.45 -12.86 8.92
CA MET A 224 14.67 -12.40 10.30
C MET A 224 14.47 -13.54 11.31
N GLU A 225 13.37 -14.27 11.20
CA GLU A 225 13.07 -15.40 12.09
C GLU A 225 14.11 -16.53 11.98
N ALA A 226 14.51 -16.86 10.75
CA ALA A 226 15.51 -17.89 10.49
C ALA A 226 16.86 -17.54 11.14
N GLN A 227 17.36 -16.31 10.97
CA GLN A 227 18.62 -15.88 11.57
C GLN A 227 18.53 -15.78 13.09
N TYR A 228 17.46 -15.20 13.63
CA TYR A 228 17.23 -15.11 15.06
C TYR A 228 17.26 -16.52 15.70
N THR A 229 16.48 -17.44 15.16
CA THR A 229 16.40 -18.83 15.64
C THR A 229 17.75 -19.54 15.59
N LEU A 230 18.52 -19.32 14.52
CA LEU A 230 19.87 -19.88 14.38
C LEU A 230 20.80 -19.37 15.50
N LEU A 231 20.84 -18.07 15.74
CA LEU A 231 21.66 -17.46 16.78
C LEU A 231 21.25 -17.98 18.17
N ARG A 232 19.95 -18.05 18.46
CA ARG A 232 19.43 -18.64 19.71
C ARG A 232 19.86 -20.08 19.89
N LYS A 233 19.83 -20.90 18.83
CA LYS A 233 20.28 -22.29 18.83
C LYS A 233 21.76 -22.42 19.19
N HIS A 234 22.57 -21.44 18.81
CA HIS A 234 24.00 -21.40 19.09
C HIS A 234 24.36 -20.71 20.41
N GLY A 235 23.38 -20.41 21.26
CA GLY A 235 23.58 -19.94 22.63
C GLY A 235 23.69 -18.42 22.79
N HIS A 236 23.47 -17.64 21.71
CA HIS A 236 23.39 -16.19 21.82
C HIS A 236 22.17 -15.78 22.68
N SER A 237 22.30 -14.74 23.47
CA SER A 237 21.16 -14.25 24.26
C SER A 237 20.03 -13.72 23.39
N PRO A 238 18.76 -13.69 23.84
CA PRO A 238 17.66 -13.10 23.07
C PRO A 238 17.96 -11.66 22.63
N SER A 239 18.52 -10.85 23.51
CA SER A 239 18.90 -9.47 23.24
C SER A 239 19.94 -9.36 22.13
N GLU A 240 21.03 -10.16 22.21
CA GLU A 240 22.07 -10.19 21.19
C GLU A 240 21.51 -10.63 19.83
N ALA A 241 20.80 -11.76 19.79
CA ALA A 241 20.18 -12.28 18.57
C ALA A 241 19.23 -11.28 17.93
N PHE A 242 18.44 -10.55 18.72
CA PHE A 242 17.51 -9.53 18.19
C PHE A 242 18.24 -8.30 17.64
N ASN A 243 19.25 -7.80 18.35
CA ASN A 243 20.03 -6.65 17.90
C ASN A 243 20.75 -6.94 16.57
N GLU A 244 21.38 -8.12 16.44
CA GLU A 244 22.11 -8.55 15.23
C GLU A 244 21.20 -8.94 14.06
N THR A 245 19.89 -9.07 14.28
CA THR A 245 18.95 -9.51 13.23
C THR A 245 17.99 -8.41 12.83
N VAL A 246 17.37 -7.73 13.80
CA VAL A 246 16.26 -6.81 13.53
C VAL A 246 16.63 -5.37 13.84
N GLU A 247 17.18 -5.12 15.04
CA GLU A 247 17.35 -3.74 15.51
C GLU A 247 18.38 -2.98 14.66
N GLU A 248 19.56 -3.54 14.42
CA GLU A 248 20.58 -2.92 13.61
C GLU A 248 20.12 -2.71 12.16
N LEU A 249 19.43 -3.70 11.58
CA LEU A 249 18.88 -3.58 10.25
C LEU A 249 17.88 -2.40 10.15
N THR A 250 16.90 -2.34 11.06
CA THR A 250 15.78 -1.40 10.93
C THR A 250 16.10 0.00 11.46
N GLN A 251 16.93 0.10 12.49
CA GLN A 251 17.28 1.39 13.09
C GLN A 251 18.44 2.08 12.36
N SER A 252 19.34 1.32 11.74
CA SER A 252 20.55 1.83 11.11
C SER A 252 20.60 1.50 9.61
N LEU A 253 20.87 0.25 9.25
CA LEU A 253 21.36 -0.10 7.91
C LEU A 253 20.34 0.20 6.80
N ILE A 254 19.06 -0.13 6.99
CA ILE A 254 18.05 0.11 5.96
C ILE A 254 17.83 1.60 5.70
N ARG A 255 18.06 2.45 6.69
CA ARG A 255 18.00 3.92 6.51
C ARG A 255 19.15 4.43 5.66
N LEU A 256 20.34 3.85 5.80
CA LEU A 256 21.49 4.17 4.94
C LEU A 256 21.25 3.74 3.50
N VAL A 257 20.67 2.55 3.32
CA VAL A 257 20.26 2.06 1.98
C VAL A 257 19.23 3.00 1.36
N ALA A 258 18.22 3.41 2.12
CA ALA A 258 17.19 4.32 1.63
C ALA A 258 17.74 5.69 1.23
N ALA A 259 18.74 6.18 1.95
CA ALA A 259 19.32 7.49 1.69
C ALA A 259 20.38 7.50 0.57
N ASN A 260 21.15 6.42 0.41
CA ASN A 260 22.37 6.46 -0.42
C ASN A 260 22.58 5.23 -1.33
N GLY A 261 21.79 4.17 -1.17
CA GLY A 261 21.97 2.93 -1.92
C GLY A 261 22.78 1.85 -1.17
N MET A 262 22.75 0.62 -1.72
CA MET A 262 23.35 -0.55 -1.10
C MET A 262 24.88 -0.52 -1.15
N ASP A 263 25.45 -0.08 -2.24
CA ASP A 263 26.90 0.07 -2.44
C ASP A 263 27.50 1.06 -1.44
N TRP A 264 26.84 2.20 -1.23
CA TRP A 264 27.25 3.19 -0.25
C TRP A 264 27.18 2.64 1.19
N MET A 265 26.09 1.93 1.51
CA MET A 265 25.94 1.29 2.82
C MET A 265 27.06 0.29 3.06
N PHE A 266 27.40 -0.57 2.09
CA PHE A 266 28.53 -1.49 2.19
C PHE A 266 29.85 -0.75 2.39
N ALA A 267 30.12 0.30 1.59
CA ALA A 267 31.34 1.09 1.69
C ALA A 267 31.49 1.81 3.05
N SER A 268 30.38 2.06 3.72
CA SER A 268 30.35 2.70 5.04
C SER A 268 30.56 1.73 6.21
N CYS A 269 30.64 0.42 5.94
CA CYS A 269 30.90 -0.61 6.96
C CYS A 269 32.39 -0.99 7.04
N SER A 270 32.75 -1.78 8.05
CA SER A 270 34.11 -2.33 8.15
C SER A 270 34.46 -3.22 6.96
N THR A 271 35.77 -3.31 6.62
CA THR A 271 36.22 -4.18 5.52
C THR A 271 35.86 -5.64 5.72
N THR A 272 35.78 -6.11 6.95
CA THR A 272 35.31 -7.46 7.29
C THR A 272 33.84 -7.64 6.96
N ALA A 273 33.00 -6.67 7.33
CA ALA A 273 31.56 -6.71 7.00
C ALA A 273 31.33 -6.61 5.49
N GLN A 274 32.04 -5.71 4.80
CA GLN A 274 32.00 -5.59 3.33
C GLN A 274 32.30 -6.92 2.65
N ARG A 275 33.41 -7.57 3.01
CA ARG A 275 33.84 -8.82 2.38
C ARG A 275 32.82 -9.93 2.64
N GLY A 276 32.39 -10.07 3.91
CA GLY A 276 31.38 -11.07 4.27
C GLY A 276 30.06 -10.88 3.51
N ALA A 277 29.53 -9.65 3.46
CA ALA A 277 28.30 -9.35 2.75
C ALA A 277 28.40 -9.65 1.25
N LEU A 278 29.50 -9.22 0.59
CA LEU A 278 29.72 -9.47 -0.83
C LEU A 278 29.85 -10.96 -1.15
N ASP A 279 30.42 -11.76 -0.27
CA ASP A 279 30.58 -13.20 -0.46
C ASP A 279 29.28 -13.98 -0.27
N TRP A 280 28.42 -13.52 0.66
CA TRP A 280 27.19 -14.23 1.02
C TRP A 280 25.95 -13.77 0.24
N ALA A 281 25.90 -12.53 -0.22
CA ALA A 281 24.76 -12.00 -0.97
C ALA A 281 24.39 -12.87 -2.20
N PRO A 282 25.35 -13.35 -3.04
CA PRO A 282 25.01 -14.24 -4.15
C PRO A 282 24.37 -15.55 -3.70
N ARG A 283 24.85 -16.12 -2.57
CA ARG A 283 24.31 -17.39 -2.04
C ARG A 283 22.85 -17.25 -1.58
N PHE A 284 22.54 -16.17 -0.89
CA PHE A 284 21.15 -15.87 -0.49
C PHE A 284 20.28 -15.61 -1.72
N ARG A 285 20.75 -14.79 -2.68
CA ARG A 285 20.05 -14.58 -3.94
C ARG A 285 19.70 -15.89 -4.61
N ASP A 286 20.67 -16.76 -4.82
CA ASP A 286 20.49 -18.03 -5.52
C ASP A 286 19.55 -18.98 -4.75
N ALA A 287 19.57 -18.95 -3.41
CA ALA A 287 18.68 -19.74 -2.57
C ALA A 287 17.23 -19.29 -2.63
N VAL A 288 16.96 -17.97 -2.73
CA VAL A 288 15.59 -17.43 -2.72
C VAL A 288 14.99 -17.27 -4.12
N SER A 289 15.80 -17.17 -5.18
CA SER A 289 15.31 -16.98 -6.55
C SER A 289 14.25 -18.01 -6.97
N PRO A 290 14.41 -19.33 -6.73
CA PRO A 290 13.37 -20.30 -7.09
C PRO A 290 12.04 -20.08 -6.33
N VAL A 291 12.12 -19.60 -5.10
CA VAL A 291 10.93 -19.30 -4.28
C VAL A 291 10.21 -18.05 -4.81
N PHE A 292 10.95 -17.05 -5.28
CA PHE A 292 10.36 -15.90 -5.96
C PHE A 292 9.70 -16.27 -7.29
N ASP A 293 10.31 -17.15 -8.07
CA ASP A 293 9.73 -17.65 -9.32
C ASP A 293 8.41 -18.41 -9.04
N GLU A 294 8.39 -19.30 -8.04
CA GLU A 294 7.17 -20.00 -7.62
C GLU A 294 6.08 -19.02 -7.18
N LEU A 295 6.44 -18.06 -6.32
CA LEU A 295 5.52 -17.03 -5.84
C LEU A 295 4.92 -16.24 -7.00
N TYR A 296 5.75 -15.78 -7.94
CA TYR A 296 5.28 -15.00 -9.08
C TYR A 296 4.31 -15.80 -9.96
N GLN A 297 4.59 -17.08 -10.21
CA GLN A 297 3.69 -17.95 -10.96
C GLN A 297 2.33 -18.12 -10.26
N LYS A 298 2.32 -18.28 -8.94
CA LYS A 298 1.07 -18.37 -8.15
C LYS A 298 0.29 -17.06 -8.14
N VAL A 299 0.98 -15.93 -8.19
CA VAL A 299 0.34 -14.61 -8.29
C VAL A 299 -0.33 -14.45 -9.67
N ILE A 300 0.40 -14.66 -10.77
CA ILE A 300 -0.14 -14.44 -12.12
C ILE A 300 -1.23 -15.45 -12.49
N SER A 301 -1.17 -16.67 -11.96
CA SER A 301 -2.22 -17.69 -12.18
C SER A 301 -3.51 -17.42 -11.40
N GLY A 302 -3.52 -16.48 -10.46
CA GLY A 302 -4.65 -16.21 -9.58
C GLY A 302 -4.83 -17.22 -8.43
N GLU A 303 -3.88 -18.14 -8.21
CA GLU A 303 -3.90 -19.08 -7.08
C GLU A 303 -3.84 -18.32 -5.74
N GLU A 304 -2.93 -17.33 -5.63
CA GLU A 304 -2.83 -16.48 -4.45
C GLU A 304 -4.09 -15.63 -4.24
N THR A 305 -4.71 -15.13 -5.31
CA THR A 305 -5.99 -14.42 -5.25
C THR A 305 -7.08 -15.29 -4.65
N LYS A 306 -7.23 -16.51 -5.16
CA LYS A 306 -8.22 -17.48 -4.67
C LYS A 306 -8.03 -17.73 -3.18
N ARG A 307 -6.80 -17.99 -2.75
CA ARG A 307 -6.46 -18.24 -1.34
C ARG A 307 -6.84 -17.07 -0.43
N VAL A 308 -6.55 -15.84 -0.86
CA VAL A 308 -6.89 -14.62 -0.10
C VAL A 308 -8.40 -14.46 0.01
N LEU A 309 -9.13 -14.62 -1.09
CA LEU A 309 -10.60 -14.48 -1.10
C LEU A 309 -11.27 -15.53 -0.22
N GLU A 310 -10.84 -16.79 -0.30
CA GLU A 310 -11.36 -17.88 0.54
C GLU A 310 -11.11 -17.58 2.04
N SER A 311 -9.91 -17.15 2.38
CA SER A 311 -9.55 -16.79 3.76
C SER A 311 -10.35 -15.61 4.29
N ASN A 312 -10.37 -14.51 3.52
CA ASN A 312 -10.89 -13.22 3.99
C ASN A 312 -12.44 -13.14 3.93
N SER A 313 -13.09 -14.05 3.20
CA SER A 313 -14.55 -14.19 3.17
C SER A 313 -15.08 -15.15 4.25
N ALA A 314 -14.19 -15.86 4.96
CA ALA A 314 -14.61 -16.79 6.00
C ALA A 314 -15.25 -16.04 7.19
N PRO A 315 -16.36 -16.58 7.79
CA PRO A 315 -17.03 -15.91 8.91
C PRO A 315 -16.14 -15.67 10.13
N ASP A 316 -15.13 -16.53 10.34
CA ASP A 316 -14.17 -16.50 11.44
C ASP A 316 -12.83 -15.82 11.07
N TYR A 317 -12.74 -15.20 9.89
CA TYR A 317 -11.52 -14.57 9.38
C TYR A 317 -10.82 -13.68 10.40
N ARG A 318 -11.56 -12.76 11.05
CA ARG A 318 -10.97 -11.83 12.03
C ARG A 318 -10.37 -12.55 13.23
N GLN A 319 -11.04 -13.57 13.74
CA GLN A 319 -10.55 -14.35 14.89
C GLN A 319 -9.28 -15.13 14.52
N LYS A 320 -9.23 -15.70 13.30
CA LYS A 320 -8.03 -16.40 12.80
C LYS A 320 -6.86 -15.43 12.67
N LEU A 321 -7.07 -14.29 12.04
CA LEU A 321 -6.04 -13.25 11.87
C LEU A 321 -5.52 -12.75 13.24
N GLU A 322 -6.41 -12.46 14.17
CA GLU A 322 -6.04 -12.02 15.53
C GLU A 322 -5.19 -13.07 16.24
N LYS A 323 -5.53 -14.36 16.11
CA LYS A 323 -4.74 -15.46 16.67
C LYS A 323 -3.35 -15.56 16.04
N GLU A 324 -3.25 -15.43 14.71
CA GLU A 324 -1.97 -15.46 13.99
C GLU A 324 -1.08 -14.28 14.39
N LEU A 325 -1.63 -13.07 14.45
CA LEU A 325 -0.91 -11.87 14.89
C LEU A 325 -0.51 -11.95 16.36
N ALA A 326 -1.34 -12.54 17.22
CA ALA A 326 -1.00 -12.78 18.62
C ALA A 326 0.17 -13.77 18.75
N ALA A 327 0.19 -14.85 17.97
CA ALA A 327 1.30 -15.81 17.96
C ALA A 327 2.63 -15.14 17.56
N ILE A 328 2.63 -14.26 16.57
CA ILE A 328 3.81 -13.47 16.22
C ILE A 328 4.23 -12.59 17.40
N LYS A 329 3.30 -11.81 17.96
CA LYS A 329 3.57 -10.89 19.08
C LYS A 329 4.09 -11.59 20.32
N GLU A 330 3.62 -12.80 20.59
CA GLU A 330 3.97 -13.62 21.76
C GLU A 330 5.25 -14.46 21.57
N SER A 331 5.81 -14.50 20.36
CA SER A 331 7.08 -15.17 20.11
C SER A 331 8.22 -14.53 20.91
N GLU A 332 9.22 -15.32 21.30
CA GLU A 332 10.41 -14.83 22.02
C GLU A 332 11.07 -13.65 21.31
N MET A 333 11.20 -13.76 19.99
CA MET A 333 11.82 -12.73 19.16
C MET A 333 11.09 -11.39 19.28
N TRP A 334 9.77 -11.36 19.16
CA TRP A 334 9.01 -10.10 19.18
C TRP A 334 8.72 -9.58 20.59
N GLN A 335 8.73 -10.44 21.62
CA GLN A 335 8.76 -10.01 23.01
C GLN A 335 10.11 -9.34 23.35
N THR A 336 11.22 -9.95 22.90
CA THR A 336 12.55 -9.32 22.99
C THR A 336 12.57 -7.97 22.31
N GLY A 337 12.00 -7.88 21.10
CA GLY A 337 11.90 -6.64 20.38
C GLY A 337 11.08 -5.56 21.09
N ALA A 338 10.04 -5.93 21.81
CA ALA A 338 9.27 -4.99 22.63
C ALA A 338 10.14 -4.40 23.74
N THR A 339 10.93 -5.24 24.41
CA THR A 339 11.88 -4.82 25.45
C THR A 339 12.98 -3.91 24.87
N VAL A 340 13.60 -4.30 23.75
CA VAL A 340 14.65 -3.48 23.08
C VAL A 340 14.09 -2.10 22.72
N ARG A 341 12.92 -2.03 22.11
CA ARG A 341 12.28 -0.73 21.77
C ARG A 341 11.97 0.12 23.00
N SER A 342 11.57 -0.49 24.13
CA SER A 342 11.30 0.27 25.38
C SER A 342 12.55 0.86 25.99
N LEU A 343 13.73 0.27 25.70
CA LEU A 343 15.04 0.74 26.20
C LEU A 343 15.65 1.85 25.34
N ARG A 344 15.08 2.15 24.18
CA ARG A 344 15.55 3.28 23.36
C ARG A 344 15.40 4.59 24.14
N PRO A 345 16.35 5.53 24.03
CA PRO A 345 16.32 6.79 24.81
C PRO A 345 15.01 7.56 24.69
N GLU A 346 14.45 7.64 23.50
CA GLU A 346 13.17 8.33 23.22
C GLU A 346 11.96 7.67 23.86
N ASN A 347 12.03 6.38 24.18
CA ASN A 347 10.94 5.59 24.75
C ASN A 347 11.09 5.36 26.27
N ARG A 348 12.24 5.71 26.87
CA ARG A 348 12.40 5.61 28.31
C ARG A 348 11.50 6.64 28.99
N LYS A 349 10.56 6.20 29.79
CA LYS A 349 9.80 7.11 30.66
C LYS A 349 10.80 7.82 31.56
N LYS A 350 10.86 9.15 31.44
CA LYS A 350 11.55 10.00 32.41
C LYS A 350 10.87 9.95 33.76
#